data_a8fed97bda25f2fce3a1ffbe657720cc
#
_entry.id   a8fed97bda25f2fce3a1ffbe657720cc
#
_cell.length_a   1.000
_cell.length_b   1.000
_cell.length_c   1.000
_cell.angle_alpha   90.00
_cell.angle_beta   90.00
_cell.angle_gamma   90.00
#
_symmetry.space_group_name_H-M   'P 1'
#
loop_
_entity.id
_entity.type
_entity.pdbx_description
1 polymer ?
#
loop_
_entity_poly.entity_id
_entity_poly.type
_entity_poly.pdbx_seq_one_letter_code
_entity_poly.pdbx_strand_id
1 'polypeptide(L)'
;IINGKFGESGKIVLLEEKIDGPEISIFALCDGKKYILLPSAQDHKRVKENDKGLNTGGMGAYSPAPIVTDEIHEKILNQVMYPTMNGLIEEGSPYLGFLYAGLMIKDSEIKVLEFNCRFGDPETQPILFRLNSSLVELCNLAIDDKLDNYSIEWTEKHSCGVVIASAGYPEKYESNKEVSIKENNNEDLKLFHAGT
;
A
#
# COMPACT_ATOMS: atom_id res chain seq x y z
N ILE A 1 11.55 -13.48 21.62
CA ILE A 1 12.97 -13.56 21.22
C ILE A 1 13.71 -14.44 22.21
N ILE A 2 13.82 -14.05 23.50
CA ILE A 2 14.60 -14.75 24.54
C ILE A 2 14.21 -16.24 24.70
N ASN A 3 12.94 -16.57 24.51
CA ASN A 3 12.42 -17.94 24.66
C ASN A 3 12.45 -18.75 23.34
N GLY A 4 13.19 -18.30 22.33
CA GLY A 4 13.35 -19.03 21.07
C GLY A 4 12.09 -19.16 20.21
N LYS A 5 11.03 -18.37 20.47
CA LYS A 5 9.74 -18.43 19.74
C LYS A 5 9.89 -18.26 18.22
N PHE A 6 10.93 -17.55 17.77
CA PHE A 6 11.19 -17.26 16.36
C PHE A 6 12.33 -18.10 15.77
N GLY A 7 12.85 -19.10 16.51
CA GLY A 7 13.93 -19.97 16.02
C GLY A 7 15.14 -19.18 15.52
N GLU A 8 15.70 -19.58 14.39
CA GLU A 8 16.88 -18.95 13.77
C GLU A 8 16.65 -17.48 13.41
N SER A 9 15.43 -17.11 12.97
CA SER A 9 15.07 -15.73 12.63
C SER A 9 15.15 -14.77 13.82
N GLY A 10 15.12 -15.29 15.05
CA GLY A 10 15.25 -14.50 16.28
C GLY A 10 16.70 -14.21 16.72
N LYS A 11 17.72 -14.69 15.99
CA LYS A 11 19.13 -14.46 16.34
C LYS A 11 19.60 -13.03 16.08
N ILE A 12 19.03 -12.40 15.07
CA ILE A 12 19.30 -11.00 14.72
C ILE A 12 18.01 -10.21 14.92
N VAL A 13 18.11 -9.12 15.65
CA VAL A 13 16.97 -8.27 16.00
C VAL A 13 17.31 -6.83 15.66
N LEU A 14 16.43 -6.19 14.89
CA LEU A 14 16.46 -4.77 14.65
C LEU A 14 15.65 -4.05 15.73
N LEU A 15 16.24 -3.05 16.35
CA LEU A 15 15.58 -2.16 17.30
C LEU A 15 15.45 -0.80 16.66
N GLU A 16 14.22 -0.35 16.48
CA GLU A 16 13.88 0.92 15.86
C GLU A 16 13.12 1.81 16.85
N GLU A 17 13.13 3.12 16.56
CA GLU A 17 12.29 4.07 17.29
C GLU A 17 10.81 3.68 17.13
N LYS A 18 10.07 3.66 18.22
CA LYS A 18 8.61 3.54 18.15
C LYS A 18 8.01 4.87 17.71
N ILE A 19 7.39 4.88 16.56
CA ILE A 19 6.72 6.05 16.00
C ILE A 19 5.22 5.89 16.20
N ASP A 20 4.55 6.94 16.69
CA ASP A 20 3.11 6.98 16.85
C ASP A 20 2.51 7.98 15.84
N GLY A 21 1.43 7.60 15.17
CA GLY A 21 0.72 8.41 14.19
C GLY A 21 -0.09 7.54 13.24
N PRO A 22 -0.89 8.13 12.36
CA PRO A 22 -1.51 7.40 11.27
C PRO A 22 -0.48 6.94 10.25
N GLU A 23 -0.58 5.68 9.87
CA GLU A 23 0.18 5.09 8.79
C GLU A 23 -0.53 5.34 7.47
N ILE A 24 0.23 5.65 6.42
CA ILE A 24 -0.26 5.80 5.06
C ILE A 24 0.63 5.02 4.09
N SER A 25 0.04 4.68 2.97
CA SER A 25 0.68 3.96 1.88
C SER A 25 0.80 4.85 0.66
N ILE A 26 2.02 5.04 0.18
CA ILE A 26 2.33 5.78 -1.04
C ILE A 26 2.87 4.81 -2.07
N PHE A 27 2.44 4.98 -3.30
CA PHE A 27 2.82 4.12 -4.41
C PHE A 27 3.40 4.92 -5.55
N ALA A 28 4.40 4.37 -6.20
CA ALA A 28 4.93 4.90 -7.44
C ALA A 28 5.11 3.80 -8.48
N LEU A 29 4.88 4.11 -9.74
CA LEU A 29 5.35 3.33 -10.87
C LEU A 29 6.64 3.95 -11.37
N CYS A 30 7.71 3.16 -11.37
CA CYS A 30 9.06 3.59 -11.70
C CYS A 30 9.53 2.93 -13.00
N ASP A 31 10.29 3.66 -13.83
CA ASP A 31 10.88 3.18 -15.09
C ASP A 31 12.40 3.02 -15.05
N GLY A 32 13.00 3.14 -13.87
CA GLY A 32 14.45 3.08 -13.67
C GLY A 32 15.14 4.45 -13.67
N LYS A 33 14.48 5.50 -14.15
CA LYS A 33 15.01 6.87 -14.17
C LYS A 33 14.05 7.84 -13.50
N LYS A 34 12.77 7.63 -13.72
CA LYS A 34 11.68 8.48 -13.27
C LYS A 34 10.59 7.66 -12.59
N TYR A 35 9.63 8.35 -12.04
CA TYR A 35 8.47 7.72 -11.42
C TYR A 35 7.23 8.58 -11.55
N ILE A 36 6.08 7.95 -11.55
CA ILE A 36 4.78 8.59 -11.44
C ILE A 36 4.15 8.16 -10.12
N LEU A 37 3.73 9.12 -9.28
CA LEU A 37 2.99 8.80 -8.07
C LEU A 37 1.57 8.37 -8.42
N LEU A 38 1.13 7.31 -7.76
CA LEU A 38 -0.25 6.86 -7.76
C LEU A 38 -0.98 7.47 -6.54
N PRO A 39 -2.32 7.43 -6.50
CA PRO A 39 -3.05 7.93 -5.35
C PRO A 39 -2.63 7.25 -4.05
N SER A 40 -2.59 8.02 -2.97
CA SER A 40 -2.32 7.50 -1.63
C SER A 40 -3.45 6.57 -1.18
N ALA A 41 -3.11 5.67 -0.26
CA ALA A 41 -4.09 4.87 0.46
C ALA A 41 -3.79 4.88 1.96
N GLN A 42 -4.79 4.52 2.75
CA GLN A 42 -4.61 4.25 4.16
C GLN A 42 -5.16 2.87 4.48
N ASP A 43 -4.30 2.01 5.00
CA ASP A 43 -4.62 0.66 5.47
C ASP A 43 -5.03 0.68 6.95
N HIS A 44 -5.88 -0.27 7.32
CA HIS A 44 -6.34 -0.49 8.69
C HIS A 44 -5.92 -1.88 9.17
N LYS A 45 -4.80 -1.93 9.87
CA LYS A 45 -4.14 -3.19 10.26
C LYS A 45 -4.73 -3.86 11.50
N ARG A 46 -5.49 -3.14 12.32
CA ARG A 46 -6.04 -3.69 13.56
C ARG A 46 -7.39 -4.39 13.33
N VAL A 47 -7.55 -5.57 13.95
CA VAL A 47 -8.72 -6.41 13.72
C VAL A 47 -10.01 -5.89 14.35
N LYS A 48 -9.92 -4.98 15.34
CA LYS A 48 -11.08 -4.45 16.07
C LYS A 48 -11.31 -2.97 15.76
N GLU A 49 -12.51 -2.51 16.08
CA GLU A 49 -12.89 -1.12 15.99
C GLU A 49 -11.95 -0.18 16.77
N ASN A 50 -11.88 1.08 16.32
CA ASN A 50 -11.06 2.13 16.92
C ASN A 50 -9.57 1.77 17.00
N ASP A 51 -9.04 1.14 15.95
CA ASP A 51 -7.64 0.74 15.82
C ASP A 51 -7.13 -0.06 17.02
N LYS A 52 -7.91 -1.05 17.45
CA LYS A 52 -7.62 -1.94 18.59
C LYS A 52 -7.47 -3.39 18.16
N GLY A 53 -6.93 -4.19 19.07
CA GLY A 53 -6.74 -5.62 18.89
C GLY A 53 -5.41 -5.96 18.22
N LEU A 54 -5.32 -7.17 17.68
CA LEU A 54 -4.12 -7.68 17.04
C LEU A 54 -3.90 -7.03 15.66
N ASN A 55 -2.65 -6.90 15.26
CA ASN A 55 -2.31 -6.57 13.88
C ASN A 55 -2.68 -7.74 12.96
N THR A 56 -3.10 -7.40 11.77
CA THR A 56 -3.44 -8.32 10.68
C THR A 56 -2.63 -7.96 9.44
N GLY A 57 -2.88 -8.63 8.33
CA GLY A 57 -2.38 -8.24 7.01
C GLY A 57 -3.05 -7.00 6.42
N GLY A 58 -4.10 -6.48 7.06
CA GLY A 58 -4.94 -5.38 6.61
C GLY A 58 -6.41 -5.80 6.61
N MET A 59 -7.27 -5.02 7.28
CA MET A 59 -8.71 -5.27 7.35
C MET A 59 -9.50 -4.44 6.35
N GLY A 60 -8.82 -3.63 5.58
CA GLY A 60 -9.35 -2.76 4.55
C GLY A 60 -8.51 -1.54 4.34
N ALA A 61 -8.74 -0.86 3.25
CA ALA A 61 -8.07 0.38 2.92
C ALA A 61 -9.00 1.32 2.15
N TYR A 62 -8.70 2.60 2.17
CA TYR A 62 -9.37 3.58 1.33
C TYR A 62 -8.37 4.45 0.57
N SER A 63 -8.81 4.99 -0.56
CA SER A 63 -8.02 5.86 -1.43
C SER A 63 -8.90 6.99 -1.99
N PRO A 64 -8.39 8.25 -2.04
CA PRO A 64 -7.13 8.71 -1.48
C PRO A 64 -7.17 8.81 0.06
N ALA A 65 -6.02 8.87 0.71
CA ALA A 65 -5.91 9.09 2.15
C ALA A 65 -6.09 10.59 2.45
N PRO A 66 -7.13 11.01 3.22
CA PRO A 66 -7.43 12.44 3.44
C PRO A 66 -6.34 13.21 4.18
N ILE A 67 -5.48 12.52 4.92
CA ILE A 67 -4.36 13.12 5.63
C ILE A 67 -3.26 13.60 4.69
N VAL A 68 -3.22 13.10 3.45
CA VAL A 68 -2.27 13.51 2.42
C VAL A 68 -2.79 14.78 1.75
N THR A 69 -2.59 15.91 2.44
CA THR A 69 -2.82 17.24 1.88
C THR A 69 -1.76 17.57 0.83
N ASP A 70 -1.96 18.64 0.06
CA ASP A 70 -0.96 19.10 -0.93
C ASP A 70 0.40 19.36 -0.28
N GLU A 71 0.43 19.94 0.94
CA GLU A 71 1.67 20.15 1.70
C GLU A 71 2.37 18.84 2.05
N ILE A 72 1.61 17.84 2.53
CA ILE A 72 2.16 16.53 2.87
C ILE A 72 2.62 15.81 1.60
N HIS A 73 1.88 15.93 0.51
CA HIS A 73 2.27 15.36 -0.79
C HIS A 73 3.62 15.91 -1.27
N GLU A 74 3.82 17.22 -1.23
CA GLU A 74 5.08 17.85 -1.58
C GLU A 74 6.24 17.40 -0.67
N LYS A 75 5.99 17.25 0.63
CA LYS A 75 6.99 16.70 1.55
C LYS A 75 7.34 15.25 1.22
N ILE A 76 6.36 14.41 0.90
CA ILE A 76 6.59 13.01 0.48
C ILE A 76 7.47 12.97 -0.76
N LEU A 77 7.17 13.78 -1.77
CA LEU A 77 7.99 13.88 -2.98
C LEU A 77 9.44 14.24 -2.65
N ASN A 78 9.64 15.31 -1.90
CA ASN A 78 10.96 15.90 -1.68
C ASN A 78 11.80 15.17 -0.62
N GLN A 79 11.17 14.59 0.39
CA GLN A 79 11.88 13.97 1.52
C GLN A 79 11.98 12.45 1.43
N VAL A 80 11.11 11.80 0.64
CA VAL A 80 11.05 10.34 0.54
C VAL A 80 11.30 9.87 -0.88
N MET A 81 10.40 10.20 -1.81
CA MET A 81 10.42 9.56 -3.13
C MET A 81 11.62 9.98 -3.97
N TYR A 82 11.86 11.28 -4.09
CA TYR A 82 12.97 11.80 -4.87
C TYR A 82 14.36 11.34 -4.34
N PRO A 83 14.66 11.44 -3.03
CA PRO A 83 15.92 10.92 -2.49
C PRO A 83 16.08 9.40 -2.66
N THR A 84 15.00 8.63 -2.50
CA THR A 84 15.03 7.17 -2.67
C THR A 84 15.37 6.79 -4.11
N MET A 85 14.69 7.38 -5.09
CA MET A 85 14.92 7.06 -6.49
C MET A 85 16.33 7.49 -6.95
N ASN A 86 16.77 8.67 -6.55
CA ASN A 86 18.11 9.15 -6.87
C ASN A 86 19.20 8.29 -6.22
N GLY A 87 19.03 7.93 -4.95
CA GLY A 87 19.97 7.07 -4.25
C GLY A 87 20.12 5.71 -4.93
N LEU A 88 19.03 5.10 -5.37
CA LEU A 88 19.05 3.82 -6.11
C LEU A 88 19.80 3.96 -7.45
N ILE A 89 19.63 5.06 -8.16
CA ILE A 89 20.35 5.35 -9.41
C ILE A 89 21.85 5.54 -9.12
N GLU A 90 22.20 6.33 -8.10
CA GLU A 90 23.60 6.60 -7.71
C GLU A 90 24.33 5.33 -7.25
N GLU A 91 23.62 4.41 -6.60
CA GLU A 91 24.15 3.08 -6.21
C GLU A 91 24.24 2.09 -7.38
N GLY A 92 23.84 2.48 -8.60
CA GLY A 92 23.87 1.62 -9.79
C GLY A 92 22.78 0.55 -9.79
N SER A 93 21.72 0.73 -9.01
CA SER A 93 20.58 -0.17 -8.87
C SER A 93 19.26 0.52 -9.23
N PRO A 94 19.09 1.08 -10.45
CA PRO A 94 17.89 1.77 -10.84
C PRO A 94 16.66 0.87 -10.70
N TYR A 95 15.58 1.40 -10.12
CA TYR A 95 14.39 0.61 -9.80
C TYR A 95 13.34 0.70 -10.91
N LEU A 96 12.92 -0.46 -11.42
CA LEU A 96 11.83 -0.61 -12.39
C LEU A 96 10.69 -1.40 -11.76
N GLY A 97 9.50 -0.82 -11.73
CA GLY A 97 8.29 -1.46 -11.22
C GLY A 97 7.53 -0.62 -10.18
N PHE A 98 6.65 -1.26 -9.42
CA PHE A 98 5.87 -0.59 -8.38
C PHE A 98 6.65 -0.52 -7.07
N LEU A 99 6.90 0.70 -6.62
CA LEU A 99 7.49 0.99 -5.31
C LEU A 99 6.38 1.40 -4.34
N TYR A 100 6.31 0.71 -3.21
CA TYR A 100 5.48 1.05 -2.07
C TYR A 100 6.37 1.71 -1.00
N ALA A 101 5.93 2.81 -0.45
CA ALA A 101 6.50 3.43 0.73
C ALA A 101 5.44 3.49 1.84
N GLY A 102 5.66 2.77 2.93
CA GLY A 102 4.88 2.86 4.17
C GLY A 102 5.40 4.02 5.00
N LEU A 103 4.54 4.99 5.29
CA LEU A 103 4.91 6.22 5.97
C LEU A 103 4.04 6.43 7.20
N MET A 104 4.67 6.94 8.26
CA MET A 104 3.97 7.46 9.45
C MET A 104 3.96 8.98 9.40
N ILE A 105 2.80 9.58 9.61
CA ILE A 105 2.66 11.05 9.64
C ILE A 105 2.27 11.47 11.05
N LYS A 106 3.04 12.40 11.61
CA LYS A 106 2.71 13.01 12.90
C LYS A 106 3.12 14.49 12.87
N ASP A 107 2.18 15.38 13.22
CA ASP A 107 2.43 16.82 13.29
C ASP A 107 3.10 17.39 12.02
N SER A 108 2.66 16.88 10.83
CA SER A 108 3.25 17.16 9.52
C SER A 108 4.70 16.69 9.33
N GLU A 109 5.26 15.92 10.24
CA GLU A 109 6.50 15.18 10.05
C GLU A 109 6.23 13.82 9.40
N ILE A 110 7.15 13.42 8.53
CA ILE A 110 7.06 12.16 7.79
C ILE A 110 8.21 11.25 8.23
N LYS A 111 7.88 10.03 8.62
CA LYS A 111 8.84 8.97 8.92
C LYS A 111 8.58 7.78 8.00
N VAL A 112 9.64 7.27 7.40
CA VAL A 112 9.56 6.04 6.59
C VAL A 112 9.56 4.84 7.51
N LEU A 113 8.61 3.94 7.32
CA LEU A 113 8.53 2.66 8.04
C LEU A 113 9.20 1.56 7.23
N GLU A 114 8.81 1.45 5.96
CA GLU A 114 9.31 0.40 5.07
C GLU A 114 9.15 0.78 3.60
N PHE A 115 9.91 0.11 2.74
CA PHE A 115 9.67 0.05 1.31
C PHE A 115 9.34 -1.38 0.89
N ASN A 116 8.44 -1.53 -0.08
CA ASN A 116 8.11 -2.81 -0.69
C ASN A 116 8.17 -2.70 -2.22
N CYS A 117 8.63 -3.76 -2.87
CA CYS A 117 8.78 -3.86 -4.34
C CYS A 117 7.53 -4.41 -5.01
N ARG A 118 6.35 -3.99 -4.56
CA ARG A 118 5.03 -4.45 -5.02
C ARG A 118 3.95 -3.50 -4.56
N PHE A 119 2.76 -3.70 -5.11
CA PHE A 119 1.56 -3.10 -4.54
C PHE A 119 1.26 -3.61 -3.13
N GLY A 120 0.48 -2.84 -2.36
CA GLY A 120 -0.03 -3.20 -1.05
C GLY A 120 -1.21 -4.18 -1.11
N ASP A 121 -1.44 -4.86 -0.03
CA ASP A 121 -2.63 -5.66 0.24
C ASP A 121 -3.11 -5.30 1.64
N PRO A 122 -4.29 -4.65 1.77
CA PRO A 122 -5.40 -4.55 0.82
C PRO A 122 -5.50 -3.23 0.01
N GLU A 123 -4.45 -2.43 -0.15
CA GLU A 123 -4.51 -1.11 -0.78
C GLU A 123 -4.68 -1.16 -2.31
N THR A 124 -4.23 -2.25 -2.96
CA THR A 124 -4.29 -2.40 -4.42
C THR A 124 -5.71 -2.26 -4.95
N GLN A 125 -6.67 -2.92 -4.32
CA GLN A 125 -8.05 -2.95 -4.76
C GLN A 125 -8.67 -1.53 -4.78
N PRO A 126 -8.66 -0.74 -3.70
CA PRO A 126 -9.21 0.60 -3.74
C PRO A 126 -8.43 1.55 -4.66
N ILE A 127 -7.12 1.43 -4.80
CA ILE A 127 -6.35 2.27 -5.72
C ILE A 127 -6.74 1.96 -7.17
N LEU A 128 -6.66 0.69 -7.57
CA LEU A 128 -6.93 0.30 -8.95
C LEU A 128 -8.41 0.44 -9.34
N PHE A 129 -9.33 0.39 -8.38
CA PHE A 129 -10.73 0.67 -8.62
C PHE A 129 -11.02 2.12 -9.04
N ARG A 130 -10.07 3.02 -8.79
CA ARG A 130 -10.10 4.41 -9.21
C ARG A 130 -9.40 4.68 -10.54
N LEU A 131 -8.68 3.70 -11.08
CA LEU A 131 -7.88 3.86 -12.30
C LEU A 131 -8.78 3.79 -13.55
N ASN A 132 -8.81 4.85 -14.35
CA ASN A 132 -9.48 4.90 -15.65
C ASN A 132 -8.55 4.54 -16.82
N SER A 133 -7.23 4.66 -16.61
CA SER A 133 -6.22 4.26 -17.59
C SER A 133 -5.99 2.74 -17.57
N SER A 134 -5.38 2.22 -18.64
CA SER A 134 -4.99 0.80 -18.70
C SER A 134 -3.74 0.54 -17.85
N LEU A 135 -3.84 -0.30 -16.82
CA LEU A 135 -2.68 -0.72 -16.03
C LEU A 135 -1.61 -1.42 -16.86
N VAL A 136 -2.04 -2.24 -17.84
CA VAL A 136 -1.12 -2.96 -18.73
C VAL A 136 -0.34 -1.98 -19.61
N GLU A 137 -0.99 -0.95 -20.13
CA GLU A 137 -0.34 0.10 -20.90
C GLU A 137 0.68 0.87 -20.05
N LEU A 138 0.32 1.25 -18.83
CA LEU A 138 1.24 1.90 -17.89
C LEU A 138 2.49 1.05 -17.61
N CYS A 139 2.32 -0.25 -17.38
CA CYS A 139 3.45 -1.17 -17.18
C CYS A 139 4.35 -1.23 -18.42
N ASN A 140 3.77 -1.29 -19.63
CA ASN A 140 4.55 -1.30 -20.87
C ASN A 140 5.32 0.01 -21.06
N LEU A 141 4.71 1.15 -20.76
CA LEU A 141 5.37 2.45 -20.81
C LEU A 141 6.55 2.56 -19.85
N ALA A 142 6.39 1.99 -18.63
CA ALA A 142 7.48 1.93 -17.66
C ALA A 142 8.65 1.07 -18.18
N ILE A 143 8.37 -0.09 -18.77
CA ILE A 143 9.38 -0.98 -19.36
C ILE A 143 10.10 -0.30 -20.53
N ASP A 144 9.38 0.47 -21.32
CA ASP A 144 9.89 1.17 -22.52
C ASP A 144 10.59 2.52 -22.21
N ASP A 145 10.70 2.93 -20.93
CA ASP A 145 11.24 4.24 -20.52
C ASP A 145 10.46 5.42 -21.15
N LYS A 146 9.12 5.32 -21.12
CA LYS A 146 8.20 6.26 -21.77
C LYS A 146 7.15 6.88 -20.82
N LEU A 147 7.35 6.81 -19.54
CA LEU A 147 6.39 7.34 -18.56
C LEU A 147 6.17 8.85 -18.66
N ASP A 148 7.15 9.61 -19.14
CA ASP A 148 7.10 11.08 -19.21
C ASP A 148 5.96 11.64 -20.05
N ASN A 149 5.51 10.90 -21.04
CA ASN A 149 4.55 11.37 -22.04
C ASN A 149 3.13 10.88 -21.78
N TYR A 150 2.90 10.26 -20.63
CA TYR A 150 1.61 9.67 -20.30
C TYR A 150 0.97 10.33 -19.09
N SER A 151 -0.27 10.74 -19.23
CA SER A 151 -1.10 11.22 -18.13
C SER A 151 -2.03 10.12 -17.66
N ILE A 152 -1.86 9.68 -16.42
CA ILE A 152 -2.75 8.69 -15.83
C ILE A 152 -4.09 9.36 -15.49
N GLU A 153 -5.17 8.74 -15.93
CA GLU A 153 -6.53 9.19 -15.63
C GLU A 153 -7.07 8.44 -14.40
N TRP A 154 -7.54 9.21 -13.43
CA TRP A 154 -8.17 8.72 -12.22
C TRP A 154 -9.59 9.25 -12.09
N THR A 155 -10.50 8.44 -11.53
CA THR A 155 -11.78 8.96 -11.09
C THR A 155 -11.60 9.90 -9.90
N GLU A 156 -12.42 10.95 -9.83
CA GLU A 156 -12.46 11.82 -8.65
C GLU A 156 -13.17 11.19 -7.45
N LYS A 157 -13.85 10.06 -7.65
CA LYS A 157 -14.51 9.31 -6.59
C LYS A 157 -13.48 8.74 -5.60
N HIS A 158 -13.88 8.62 -4.34
CA HIS A 158 -13.16 7.85 -3.34
C HIS A 158 -13.54 6.37 -3.43
N SER A 159 -12.62 5.51 -3.05
CA SER A 159 -12.84 4.07 -2.96
C SER A 159 -12.51 3.54 -1.58
N CYS A 160 -13.23 2.53 -1.14
CA CYS A 160 -13.00 1.85 0.13
C CYS A 160 -13.10 0.34 -0.09
N GLY A 161 -12.05 -0.38 0.29
CA GLY A 161 -12.03 -1.84 0.36
C GLY A 161 -12.24 -2.31 1.80
N VAL A 162 -13.07 -3.34 1.99
CA VAL A 162 -13.29 -3.99 3.29
C VAL A 162 -12.96 -5.46 3.17
N VAL A 163 -12.06 -5.95 4.02
CA VAL A 163 -11.70 -7.37 4.08
C VAL A 163 -12.70 -8.11 4.95
N ILE A 164 -13.33 -9.14 4.39
CA ILE A 164 -14.19 -10.07 5.11
C ILE A 164 -13.36 -11.32 5.40
N ALA A 165 -13.18 -11.64 6.67
CA ALA A 165 -12.38 -12.77 7.12
C ALA A 165 -13.22 -13.76 7.95
N SER A 166 -12.74 -15.00 8.02
CA SER A 166 -13.35 -16.02 8.89
C SER A 166 -13.24 -15.65 10.36
N ALA A 167 -14.24 -16.06 11.14
CA ALA A 167 -14.24 -15.84 12.59
C ALA A 167 -12.96 -16.41 13.24
N GLY A 168 -12.35 -15.62 14.11
CA GLY A 168 -11.10 -15.94 14.79
C GLY A 168 -9.84 -15.38 14.15
N TYR A 169 -9.89 -14.89 12.89
CA TYR A 169 -8.78 -14.21 12.24
C TYR A 169 -8.31 -12.99 13.08
N PRO A 170 -7.00 -12.71 13.23
CA PRO A 170 -5.82 -13.34 12.60
C PRO A 170 -5.21 -14.51 13.38
N GLU A 171 -5.84 -14.96 14.46
CA GLU A 171 -5.36 -16.11 15.23
C GLU A 171 -5.81 -17.44 14.60
N LYS A 172 -6.37 -18.35 15.38
CA LYS A 172 -6.86 -19.61 14.87
C LYS A 172 -8.27 -19.41 14.32
N TYR A 173 -8.44 -19.59 13.02
CA TYR A 173 -9.72 -19.51 12.33
C TYR A 173 -10.05 -20.79 11.58
N GLU A 174 -11.33 -20.99 11.30
CA GLU A 174 -11.81 -22.13 10.52
C GLU A 174 -11.65 -21.87 9.02
N SER A 175 -11.08 -22.84 8.32
CA SER A 175 -10.95 -22.87 6.86
C SER A 175 -12.03 -23.73 6.22
N ASN A 176 -12.09 -23.75 4.89
CA ASN A 176 -13.03 -24.55 4.10
C ASN A 176 -14.51 -24.28 4.42
N LYS A 177 -14.85 -23.05 4.71
CA LYS A 177 -16.24 -22.61 4.84
C LYS A 177 -16.82 -22.32 3.47
N GLU A 178 -18.06 -22.72 3.28
CA GLU A 178 -18.82 -22.34 2.08
C GLU A 178 -19.08 -20.83 2.07
N VAL A 179 -18.80 -20.21 0.93
CA VAL A 179 -19.02 -18.77 0.69
C VAL A 179 -20.17 -18.62 -0.30
N SER A 180 -21.27 -18.03 0.14
CA SER A 180 -22.40 -17.69 -0.71
C SER A 180 -22.32 -16.22 -1.11
N ILE A 181 -22.25 -15.96 -2.41
CA ILE A 181 -22.18 -14.62 -2.97
C ILE A 181 -23.52 -14.30 -3.65
N LYS A 182 -24.15 -13.21 -3.23
CA LYS A 182 -25.33 -12.70 -3.94
C LYS A 182 -24.89 -11.89 -5.15
N GLU A 183 -25.53 -12.13 -6.27
CA GLU A 183 -25.35 -11.32 -7.46
C GLU A 183 -25.60 -9.84 -7.15
N ASN A 184 -24.72 -8.99 -7.64
CA ASN A 184 -24.82 -7.56 -7.48
C ASN A 184 -24.49 -6.87 -8.79
N ASN A 185 -25.43 -6.06 -9.27
CA ASN A 185 -25.34 -5.31 -10.52
C ASN A 185 -24.87 -3.86 -10.30
N ASN A 186 -24.38 -3.53 -9.10
CA ASN A 186 -23.86 -2.19 -8.81
C ASN A 186 -22.43 -2.06 -9.33
N GLU A 187 -22.23 -1.22 -10.31
CA GLU A 187 -20.93 -0.95 -10.91
C GLU A 187 -19.92 -0.30 -9.92
N ASP A 188 -20.44 0.38 -8.89
CA ASP A 188 -19.64 0.97 -7.82
C ASP A 188 -19.25 -0.05 -6.73
N LEU A 189 -19.54 -1.33 -6.91
CA LEU A 189 -19.19 -2.41 -5.99
C LEU A 189 -18.54 -3.57 -6.72
N LYS A 190 -17.36 -3.99 -6.25
CA LYS A 190 -16.67 -5.15 -6.79
C LYS A 190 -16.20 -6.08 -5.67
N LEU A 191 -16.41 -7.38 -5.87
CA LEU A 191 -15.89 -8.42 -5.00
C LEU A 191 -14.56 -8.93 -5.56
N PHE A 192 -13.57 -9.03 -4.68
CA PHE A 192 -12.28 -9.65 -4.97
C PHE A 192 -12.11 -10.89 -4.10
N HIS A 193 -11.74 -11.99 -4.72
CA HIS A 193 -11.37 -13.22 -4.02
C HIS A 193 -9.91 -13.15 -3.59
N ALA A 194 -9.63 -13.45 -2.33
CA ALA A 194 -8.28 -13.55 -1.78
C ALA A 194 -7.98 -14.99 -1.37
N GLY A 195 -8.31 -15.39 -0.16
CA GLY A 195 -8.07 -16.75 0.36
C GLY A 195 -9.26 -17.72 0.16
N THR A 196 -10.01 -17.60 -0.94
CA THR A 196 -11.19 -18.43 -1.23
C THR A 196 -10.94 -19.49 -2.27
#